data_0fa0330599c468e810416d8ecf42f4dc
#
_entry.id   0fa0330599c468e810416d8ecf42f4dc
#
_cell.length_a   1.000
_cell.length_b   1.000
_cell.length_c   1.000
_cell.angle_alpha   90.00
_cell.angle_beta   90.00
_cell.angle_gamma   90.00
#
_symmetry.space_group_name_H-M   'P 1'
#
loop_
_entity.id
_entity.type
_entity.pdbx_description
1 polymer ?
#
loop_
_entity_poly.entity_id
_entity_poly.type
_entity_poly.pdbx_seq_one_letter_code
_entity_poly.pdbx_strand_id
1 'polypeptide(L)'
;MNTIWSEHVQGIQTLYLSRKLRFDDSFMDQYQKFFRLDHDKEWNILEIGCGPGALAESLHRWYPKAKITAIDRDSNFIEFARNHIPGVRFEEGDAVRLPFEDGTFDVTISNTVQEHMEPTAFWGEQRRVLKPGGICLCLSARRGIHVTAPCLEETEEEKAFWNGTESWEETRDLYQVCQYPMTEAQIPASMEQNGFADVSTGYAVIDLTPDEPRFPAEMAETMIEAQRQTSLEGIVNACQDNGRQDNGREDNGRQDKDVQDSAVQDKAMQDGAVQDKAARVMEVVNEKYDKRIQLYRQGVKQWDTSVSITMMIRGVKV
;
A
#
# COMPACT_ATOMS: atom_id res chain seq x y z
N MET A 1 15.84 -1.05 13.05
CA MET A 1 14.60 -1.73 13.43
C MET A 1 13.98 -2.29 12.16
N ASN A 2 13.62 -3.57 12.14
CA ASN A 2 12.84 -4.11 11.05
C ASN A 2 11.38 -3.67 11.28
N THR A 3 10.95 -2.63 10.61
CA THR A 3 9.55 -2.21 10.67
C THR A 3 8.71 -3.27 9.96
N ILE A 4 7.85 -3.96 10.67
CA ILE A 4 6.88 -4.87 10.07
C ILE A 4 5.72 -4.01 9.59
N TRP A 5 5.63 -3.82 8.27
CA TRP A 5 4.66 -2.95 7.63
C TRP A 5 3.22 -3.38 7.95
N SER A 6 2.97 -4.68 7.87
CA SER A 6 1.67 -5.28 8.12
C SER A 6 1.11 -5.07 9.53
N GLU A 7 1.99 -4.84 10.52
CA GLU A 7 1.58 -4.66 11.92
C GLU A 7 1.39 -3.19 12.31
N HIS A 8 2.07 -2.26 11.61
CA HIS A 8 2.20 -0.88 12.10
C HIS A 8 1.80 0.19 11.10
N VAL A 9 1.77 -0.12 9.80
CA VAL A 9 1.53 0.89 8.75
C VAL A 9 0.24 0.61 8.01
N GLN A 10 0.10 -0.61 7.46
CA GLN A 10 -1.10 -0.98 6.71
C GLN A 10 -1.30 -2.50 6.77
N GLY A 11 -2.47 -2.96 7.19
CA GLY A 11 -2.81 -4.36 7.33
C GLY A 11 -2.86 -5.12 6.00
N ILE A 12 -2.69 -6.43 6.10
CA ILE A 12 -2.54 -7.33 4.95
C ILE A 12 -3.74 -7.22 3.99
N GLN A 13 -4.96 -7.34 4.53
CA GLN A 13 -6.19 -7.37 3.72
C GLN A 13 -6.46 -6.04 3.02
N THR A 14 -6.30 -4.93 3.75
CA THR A 14 -6.50 -3.59 3.22
C THR A 14 -5.49 -3.28 2.12
N LEU A 15 -4.22 -3.62 2.33
CA LEU A 15 -3.18 -3.43 1.32
C LEU A 15 -3.44 -4.32 0.09
N TYR A 16 -3.73 -5.62 0.29
CA TYR A 16 -4.01 -6.55 -0.80
C TYR A 16 -5.19 -6.07 -1.65
N LEU A 17 -6.33 -5.76 -1.02
CA LEU A 17 -7.54 -5.37 -1.71
C LEU A 17 -7.37 -4.07 -2.50
N SER A 18 -6.74 -3.06 -1.89
CA SER A 18 -6.45 -1.79 -2.55
C SER A 18 -5.54 -1.94 -3.78
N ARG A 19 -4.56 -2.85 -3.70
CA ARG A 19 -3.65 -3.13 -4.82
C ARG A 19 -4.31 -4.02 -5.87
N LYS A 20 -5.12 -5.01 -5.48
CA LYS A 20 -5.89 -5.85 -6.39
C LYS A 20 -6.82 -5.03 -7.28
N LEU A 21 -7.52 -4.06 -6.72
CA LEU A 21 -8.34 -3.12 -7.49
C LEU A 21 -7.51 -2.27 -8.45
N ARG A 22 -6.34 -1.80 -8.03
CA ARG A 22 -5.45 -0.97 -8.86
C ARG A 22 -4.84 -1.73 -10.02
N PHE A 23 -4.56 -3.02 -9.85
CA PHE A 23 -4.01 -3.92 -10.86
C PHE A 23 -5.05 -4.89 -11.41
N ASP A 24 -6.33 -4.49 -11.38
CA ASP A 24 -7.41 -5.24 -12.04
C ASP A 24 -7.22 -5.27 -13.56
N ASP A 25 -7.75 -6.33 -14.18
CA ASP A 25 -7.61 -6.54 -15.62
C ASP A 25 -8.29 -5.44 -16.45
N SER A 26 -9.24 -4.70 -15.87
CA SER A 26 -9.84 -3.50 -16.49
C SER A 26 -8.83 -2.38 -16.79
N PHE A 27 -7.69 -2.38 -16.12
CA PHE A 27 -6.61 -1.41 -16.33
C PHE A 27 -5.38 -2.01 -17.02
N MET A 28 -5.38 -3.30 -17.32
CA MET A 28 -4.25 -4.07 -17.87
C MET A 28 -3.61 -3.40 -19.09
N ASP A 29 -4.44 -2.95 -20.04
CA ASP A 29 -3.96 -2.36 -21.30
C ASP A 29 -3.08 -1.11 -21.07
N GLN A 30 -3.37 -0.31 -20.04
CA GLN A 30 -2.56 0.86 -19.71
C GLN A 30 -1.15 0.47 -19.27
N TYR A 31 -1.05 -0.58 -18.44
CA TYR A 31 0.21 -1.10 -17.94
C TYR A 31 1.00 -1.80 -19.06
N GLN A 32 0.39 -2.72 -19.79
CA GLN A 32 1.05 -3.49 -20.83
C GLN A 32 1.59 -2.60 -21.97
N LYS A 33 0.80 -1.59 -22.36
CA LYS A 33 1.23 -0.60 -23.37
C LYS A 33 2.51 0.13 -22.95
N PHE A 34 2.66 0.41 -21.66
CA PHE A 34 3.86 1.09 -21.13
C PHE A 34 5.01 0.13 -20.87
N PHE A 35 4.76 -1.05 -20.31
CA PHE A 35 5.79 -2.03 -20.00
C PHE A 35 6.51 -2.52 -21.25
N ARG A 36 5.79 -2.62 -22.37
CA ARG A 36 6.31 -3.08 -23.67
C ARG A 36 6.99 -4.45 -23.55
N LEU A 37 6.41 -5.34 -22.76
CA LEU A 37 6.83 -6.72 -22.63
C LEU A 37 6.01 -7.57 -23.61
N ASP A 38 6.68 -8.43 -24.35
CA ASP A 38 6.04 -9.40 -25.23
C ASP A 38 5.26 -10.41 -24.38
N HIS A 39 3.96 -10.51 -24.60
CA HIS A 39 3.05 -11.41 -23.89
C HIS A 39 3.43 -12.90 -24.07
N ASP A 40 4.00 -13.26 -25.21
CA ASP A 40 4.32 -14.64 -25.56
C ASP A 40 5.74 -15.08 -25.18
N LYS A 41 6.55 -14.15 -24.70
CA LYS A 41 7.93 -14.45 -24.30
C LYS A 41 7.99 -15.02 -22.88
N GLU A 42 8.89 -15.97 -22.66
CA GLU A 42 9.26 -16.47 -21.33
C GLU A 42 10.15 -15.44 -20.62
N TRP A 43 9.54 -14.55 -19.87
CA TRP A 43 10.25 -13.58 -19.05
C TRP A 43 10.60 -14.17 -17.68
N ASN A 44 11.77 -13.81 -17.13
CA ASN A 44 12.10 -14.00 -15.75
C ASN A 44 11.95 -12.65 -15.03
N ILE A 45 10.85 -12.46 -14.29
CA ILE A 45 10.45 -11.19 -13.67
C ILE A 45 10.65 -11.25 -12.16
N LEU A 46 11.29 -10.21 -11.59
CA LEU A 46 11.39 -10.00 -10.16
C LEU A 46 10.53 -8.82 -9.76
N GLU A 47 9.51 -9.03 -8.91
CA GLU A 47 8.83 -7.96 -8.20
C GLU A 47 9.51 -7.70 -6.86
N ILE A 48 9.83 -6.44 -6.57
CA ILE A 48 10.54 -5.99 -5.37
C ILE A 48 9.59 -5.17 -4.51
N GLY A 49 9.45 -5.54 -3.22
CA GLY A 49 8.48 -4.96 -2.31
C GLY A 49 7.06 -5.33 -2.71
N CYS A 50 6.80 -6.63 -2.87
CA CYS A 50 5.53 -7.12 -3.40
C CYS A 50 4.35 -6.95 -2.42
N GLY A 51 4.61 -6.65 -1.15
CA GLY A 51 3.58 -6.66 -0.13
C GLY A 51 2.83 -8.00 -0.12
N PRO A 52 1.49 -8.01 0.01
CA PRO A 52 0.69 -9.25 -0.02
C PRO A 52 0.51 -9.85 -1.43
N GLY A 53 1.23 -9.38 -2.47
CA GLY A 53 1.39 -10.06 -3.75
C GLY A 53 0.38 -9.70 -4.85
N ALA A 54 -0.43 -8.66 -4.70
CA ALA A 54 -1.49 -8.35 -5.67
C ALA A 54 -0.98 -8.00 -7.08
N LEU A 55 0.16 -7.29 -7.21
CA LEU A 55 0.75 -7.02 -8.52
C LEU A 55 1.38 -8.29 -9.12
N ALA A 56 2.06 -9.12 -8.30
CA ALA A 56 2.60 -10.41 -8.74
C ALA A 56 1.50 -11.32 -9.29
N GLU A 57 0.34 -11.36 -8.63
CA GLU A 57 -0.85 -12.09 -9.09
C GLU A 57 -1.32 -11.59 -10.46
N SER A 58 -1.37 -10.28 -10.65
CA SER A 58 -1.77 -9.68 -11.93
C SER A 58 -0.73 -9.91 -13.02
N LEU A 59 0.58 -9.78 -12.72
CA LEU A 59 1.65 -10.11 -13.65
C LEU A 59 1.60 -11.56 -14.10
N HIS A 60 1.29 -12.49 -13.20
CA HIS A 60 1.15 -13.91 -13.54
C HIS A 60 -0.02 -14.17 -14.52
N ARG A 61 -1.14 -13.46 -14.36
CA ARG A 61 -2.26 -13.51 -15.31
C ARG A 61 -1.92 -12.83 -16.64
N TRP A 62 -1.29 -11.66 -16.58
CA TRP A 62 -1.00 -10.84 -17.76
C TRP A 62 0.12 -11.40 -18.63
N TYR A 63 1.04 -12.17 -18.06
CA TYR A 63 2.18 -12.79 -18.75
C TYR A 63 2.28 -14.27 -18.38
N PRO A 64 1.39 -15.11 -18.92
CA PRO A 64 1.24 -16.51 -18.47
C PRO A 64 2.45 -17.41 -18.74
N LYS A 65 3.38 -16.99 -19.62
CA LYS A 65 4.65 -17.69 -19.86
C LYS A 65 5.81 -17.18 -18.99
N ALA A 66 5.59 -16.09 -18.24
CA ALA A 66 6.62 -15.53 -17.39
C ALA A 66 6.79 -16.35 -16.10
N LYS A 67 8.03 -16.42 -15.62
CA LYS A 67 8.36 -16.88 -14.27
C LYS A 67 8.43 -15.68 -13.37
N ILE A 68 7.49 -15.59 -12.42
CA ILE A 68 7.41 -14.49 -11.49
C ILE A 68 8.03 -14.90 -10.16
N THR A 69 9.03 -14.15 -9.72
CA THR A 69 9.55 -14.17 -8.34
C THR A 69 9.20 -12.84 -7.69
N ALA A 70 8.72 -12.85 -6.47
CA ALA A 70 8.32 -11.66 -5.75
C ALA A 70 8.90 -11.66 -4.34
N ILE A 71 9.47 -10.54 -3.91
CA ILE A 71 10.07 -10.42 -2.59
C ILE A 71 9.47 -9.26 -1.78
N ASP A 72 9.40 -9.46 -0.48
CA ASP A 72 9.14 -8.43 0.51
C ASP A 72 9.92 -8.74 1.79
N ARG A 73 10.22 -7.71 2.58
CA ARG A 73 10.87 -7.90 3.89
C ARG A 73 9.90 -8.32 4.98
N ASP A 74 8.59 -8.09 4.78
CA ASP A 74 7.54 -8.38 5.74
C ASP A 74 7.10 -9.84 5.60
N SER A 75 7.45 -10.65 6.60
CA SER A 75 7.15 -12.08 6.60
C SER A 75 5.66 -12.40 6.57
N ASN A 76 4.83 -11.53 7.18
CA ASN A 76 3.38 -11.73 7.22
C ASN A 76 2.77 -11.56 5.81
N PHE A 77 3.28 -10.61 5.03
CA PHE A 77 2.89 -10.45 3.63
C PHE A 77 3.28 -11.65 2.79
N ILE A 78 4.50 -12.15 2.96
CA ILE A 78 5.00 -13.31 2.20
C ILE A 78 4.24 -14.58 2.56
N GLU A 79 3.91 -14.79 3.84
CA GLU A 79 3.08 -15.91 4.27
C GLU A 79 1.68 -15.85 3.65
N PHE A 80 1.04 -14.68 3.70
CA PHE A 80 -0.25 -14.47 3.06
C PHE A 80 -0.19 -14.77 1.57
N ALA A 81 0.78 -14.19 0.85
CA ALA A 81 0.93 -14.35 -0.60
C ALA A 81 1.15 -15.81 -1.01
N ARG A 82 2.01 -16.55 -0.30
CA ARG A 82 2.24 -17.99 -0.53
C ARG A 82 0.97 -18.82 -0.39
N ASN A 83 0.12 -18.48 0.57
CA ASN A 83 -1.10 -19.23 0.86
C ASN A 83 -2.25 -18.91 -0.11
N HIS A 84 -2.24 -17.75 -0.77
CA HIS A 84 -3.37 -17.26 -1.56
C HIS A 84 -3.10 -17.16 -3.06
N ILE A 85 -1.83 -17.09 -3.48
CA ILE A 85 -1.48 -16.80 -4.88
C ILE A 85 -0.61 -17.95 -5.45
N PRO A 86 -1.21 -18.93 -6.11
CA PRO A 86 -0.46 -20.02 -6.74
C PRO A 86 0.27 -19.53 -8.00
N GLY A 87 1.34 -20.24 -8.36
CA GLY A 87 2.08 -20.00 -9.62
C GLY A 87 3.15 -18.90 -9.53
N VAL A 88 3.26 -18.20 -8.41
CA VAL A 88 4.28 -17.19 -8.12
C VAL A 88 5.22 -17.69 -7.03
N ARG A 89 6.53 -17.43 -7.18
CA ARG A 89 7.52 -17.72 -6.14
C ARG A 89 7.68 -16.52 -5.22
N PHE A 90 7.26 -16.65 -3.96
CA PHE A 90 7.38 -15.59 -2.94
C PHE A 90 8.53 -15.87 -1.99
N GLU A 91 9.38 -14.87 -1.72
CA GLU A 91 10.53 -14.97 -0.81
C GLU A 91 10.63 -13.74 0.08
N GLU A 92 11.14 -13.94 1.29
CA GLU A 92 11.54 -12.84 2.15
C GLU A 92 12.87 -12.28 1.67
N GLY A 93 12.98 -10.94 1.59
CA GLY A 93 14.22 -10.32 1.15
C GLY A 93 14.20 -8.81 1.26
N ASP A 94 15.41 -8.24 1.33
CA ASP A 94 15.61 -6.80 1.40
C ASP A 94 15.83 -6.22 0.00
N ALA A 95 15.10 -5.16 -0.33
CA ALA A 95 15.18 -4.48 -1.63
C ALA A 95 16.55 -3.85 -1.94
N VAL A 96 17.34 -3.54 -0.90
CA VAL A 96 18.70 -2.99 -1.02
C VAL A 96 19.79 -4.05 -0.86
N ARG A 97 19.40 -5.32 -0.72
CA ARG A 97 20.30 -6.48 -0.67
C ARG A 97 19.58 -7.73 -1.16
N LEU A 98 19.36 -7.79 -2.47
CA LEU A 98 18.60 -8.88 -3.09
C LEU A 98 19.34 -10.24 -3.01
N PRO A 99 18.67 -11.33 -2.59
CA PRO A 99 19.28 -12.64 -2.40
C PRO A 99 19.46 -13.42 -3.74
N PHE A 100 19.76 -12.72 -4.83
CA PHE A 100 19.88 -13.29 -6.15
C PHE A 100 21.25 -12.97 -6.77
N GLU A 101 21.70 -13.83 -7.67
CA GLU A 101 22.93 -13.65 -8.43
C GLU A 101 22.81 -12.51 -9.47
N ASP A 102 23.96 -11.98 -9.88
CA ASP A 102 24.03 -10.96 -10.93
C ASP A 102 23.43 -11.49 -12.23
N GLY A 103 22.71 -10.65 -12.95
CA GLY A 103 22.19 -10.99 -14.26
C GLY A 103 21.17 -12.13 -14.28
N THR A 104 20.40 -12.31 -13.22
CA THR A 104 19.39 -13.38 -13.10
C THR A 104 18.09 -13.06 -13.85
N PHE A 105 17.63 -11.81 -13.79
CA PHE A 105 16.31 -11.43 -14.26
C PHE A 105 16.34 -10.67 -15.59
N ASP A 106 15.29 -10.85 -16.39
CA ASP A 106 15.06 -10.07 -17.60
C ASP A 106 14.37 -8.73 -17.26
N VAL A 107 13.53 -8.73 -16.21
CA VAL A 107 12.75 -7.58 -15.77
C VAL A 107 12.78 -7.49 -14.25
N THR A 108 12.99 -6.29 -13.71
CA THR A 108 12.62 -5.95 -12.32
C THR A 108 11.43 -5.00 -12.34
N ILE A 109 10.52 -5.14 -11.38
CA ILE A 109 9.38 -4.23 -11.18
C ILE A 109 9.20 -3.95 -9.71
N SER A 110 8.88 -2.71 -9.37
CA SER A 110 8.53 -2.28 -8.02
C SER A 110 7.33 -1.34 -8.05
N ASN A 111 6.51 -1.35 -7.00
CA ASN A 111 5.36 -0.45 -6.88
C ASN A 111 5.32 0.21 -5.51
N THR A 112 5.49 1.54 -5.47
CA THR A 112 5.51 2.36 -4.22
C THR A 112 6.56 1.86 -3.20
N VAL A 113 7.77 1.57 -3.65
CA VAL A 113 8.88 1.06 -2.84
C VAL A 113 10.04 2.06 -2.79
N GLN A 114 10.33 2.73 -3.90
CA GLN A 114 11.50 3.58 -4.05
C GLN A 114 11.56 4.72 -3.01
N GLU A 115 10.41 5.23 -2.58
CA GLU A 115 10.30 6.29 -1.57
C GLU A 115 10.76 5.87 -0.16
N HIS A 116 10.87 4.57 0.08
CA HIS A 116 11.30 3.99 1.36
C HIS A 116 12.77 3.61 1.38
N MET A 117 13.46 3.60 0.24
CA MET A 117 14.79 3.04 0.08
C MET A 117 15.81 4.11 -0.26
N GLU A 118 17.06 3.94 0.23
CA GLU A 118 18.17 4.76 -0.24
C GLU A 118 18.36 4.55 -1.76
N PRO A 119 18.30 5.65 -2.55
CA PRO A 119 18.19 5.51 -4.00
C PRO A 119 19.34 4.75 -4.67
N THR A 120 20.58 5.01 -4.27
CA THR A 120 21.76 4.38 -4.90
C THR A 120 21.80 2.88 -4.64
N ALA A 121 21.49 2.45 -3.42
CA ALA A 121 21.44 1.05 -3.06
C ALA A 121 20.27 0.35 -3.79
N PHE A 122 19.10 0.99 -3.82
CA PHE A 122 17.91 0.43 -4.46
C PHE A 122 18.06 0.23 -5.97
N TRP A 123 18.53 1.25 -6.68
CA TRP A 123 18.77 1.12 -8.13
C TRP A 123 19.96 0.23 -8.43
N GLY A 124 21.01 0.28 -7.59
CA GLY A 124 22.21 -0.55 -7.73
C GLY A 124 21.88 -2.05 -7.68
N GLU A 125 21.07 -2.48 -6.73
CA GLU A 125 20.65 -3.89 -6.60
C GLU A 125 19.77 -4.34 -7.76
N GLN A 126 18.81 -3.52 -8.19
CA GLN A 126 18.02 -3.84 -9.39
C GLN A 126 18.90 -3.96 -10.63
N ARG A 127 19.84 -3.03 -10.82
CA ARG A 127 20.79 -3.10 -11.93
C ARG A 127 21.69 -4.33 -11.82
N ARG A 128 22.13 -4.72 -10.65
CA ARG A 128 22.97 -5.90 -10.42
C ARG A 128 22.27 -7.18 -10.87
N VAL A 129 21.05 -7.41 -10.40
CA VAL A 129 20.31 -8.65 -10.69
C VAL A 129 19.72 -8.72 -12.08
N LEU A 130 19.60 -7.60 -12.80
CA LEU A 130 19.17 -7.57 -14.19
C LEU A 130 20.26 -8.09 -15.13
N LYS A 131 19.87 -8.84 -16.15
CA LYS A 131 20.71 -9.17 -17.31
C LYS A 131 21.12 -7.90 -18.06
N PRO A 132 22.23 -7.91 -18.82
CA PRO A 132 22.51 -6.86 -19.81
C PRO A 132 21.31 -6.66 -20.75
N GLY A 133 20.89 -5.41 -20.96
CA GLY A 133 19.65 -5.09 -21.71
C GLY A 133 18.34 -5.39 -20.95
N GLY A 134 18.41 -5.80 -19.70
CA GLY A 134 17.25 -6.05 -18.87
C GLY A 134 16.47 -4.77 -18.52
N ILE A 135 15.20 -4.91 -18.26
CA ILE A 135 14.25 -3.81 -18.08
C ILE A 135 13.97 -3.57 -16.60
N CYS A 136 14.11 -2.32 -16.14
CA CYS A 136 13.68 -1.89 -14.84
C CYS A 136 12.37 -1.10 -14.96
N LEU A 137 11.33 -1.51 -14.22
CA LEU A 137 10.05 -0.85 -14.11
C LEU A 137 9.86 -0.36 -12.68
N CYS A 138 9.56 0.92 -12.52
CA CYS A 138 9.22 1.50 -11.24
C CYS A 138 7.84 2.16 -11.33
N LEU A 139 6.93 1.75 -10.47
CA LEU A 139 5.59 2.30 -10.35
C LEU A 139 5.50 3.11 -9.07
N SER A 140 4.88 4.28 -9.15
CA SER A 140 4.70 5.16 -7.99
C SER A 140 3.30 5.74 -7.99
N ALA A 141 2.56 5.52 -6.90
CA ALA A 141 1.24 6.11 -6.73
C ALA A 141 1.35 7.63 -6.55
N ARG A 142 0.50 8.38 -7.25
CA ARG A 142 0.43 9.84 -7.20
C ARG A 142 -0.96 10.30 -6.80
N ARG A 143 -1.08 11.58 -6.46
CA ARG A 143 -2.37 12.18 -6.11
C ARG A 143 -3.35 12.07 -7.26
N GLY A 144 -4.61 11.80 -6.92
CA GLY A 144 -5.71 11.72 -7.84
C GLY A 144 -6.87 12.62 -7.40
N ILE A 145 -8.06 12.25 -7.84
CA ILE A 145 -9.33 12.91 -7.46
C ILE A 145 -10.03 11.98 -6.47
N HIS A 146 -10.52 12.56 -5.38
CA HIS A 146 -11.32 11.83 -4.41
C HIS A 146 -12.59 12.61 -4.10
N VAL A 147 -13.74 11.95 -4.23
CA VAL A 147 -15.06 12.50 -3.94
C VAL A 147 -15.81 11.51 -3.08
N THR A 148 -16.27 11.94 -1.93
CA THR A 148 -17.01 11.11 -0.97
C THR A 148 -18.49 11.09 -1.35
N ALA A 149 -19.13 9.91 -1.27
CA ALA A 149 -20.57 9.78 -1.44
C ALA A 149 -21.32 10.57 -0.34
N PRO A 150 -22.46 11.21 -0.65
CA PRO A 150 -23.24 11.90 0.38
C PRO A 150 -23.63 11.04 1.59
N CYS A 151 -23.86 9.74 1.37
CA CYS A 151 -24.14 8.81 2.47
C CYS A 151 -22.91 8.39 3.28
N LEU A 152 -21.70 8.75 2.84
CA LEU A 152 -20.41 8.46 3.49
C LEU A 152 -19.77 9.71 4.10
N GLU A 153 -20.41 10.88 4.04
CA GLU A 153 -19.91 12.10 4.70
C GLU A 153 -19.67 11.85 6.20
N GLU A 154 -18.59 12.45 6.70
CA GLU A 154 -18.22 12.30 8.11
C GLU A 154 -19.30 12.86 9.06
N THR A 155 -19.67 12.07 10.05
CA THR A 155 -20.52 12.49 11.14
C THR A 155 -19.75 13.36 12.14
N GLU A 156 -20.46 14.05 13.03
CA GLU A 156 -19.82 14.82 14.11
C GLU A 156 -19.04 13.90 15.09
N GLU A 157 -19.45 12.66 15.24
CA GLU A 157 -18.75 11.67 16.06
C GLU A 157 -17.42 11.26 15.45
N GLU A 158 -17.40 11.01 14.12
CA GLU A 158 -16.17 10.73 13.36
C GLU A 158 -15.20 11.91 13.42
N LYS A 159 -15.67 13.13 13.15
CA LYS A 159 -14.84 14.35 13.26
C LYS A 159 -14.26 14.54 14.65
N ALA A 160 -15.06 14.31 15.70
CA ALA A 160 -14.61 14.40 17.08
C ALA A 160 -13.62 13.29 17.46
N PHE A 161 -13.65 12.15 16.78
CA PHE A 161 -12.66 11.09 16.93
C PHE A 161 -11.33 11.51 16.31
N TRP A 162 -11.35 11.91 15.03
CA TRP A 162 -10.15 12.28 14.28
C TRP A 162 -9.41 13.51 14.80
N ASN A 163 -10.13 14.47 15.39
CA ASN A 163 -9.52 15.66 16.00
C ASN A 163 -8.64 15.35 17.23
N GLY A 164 -8.66 14.12 17.74
CA GLY A 164 -7.85 13.69 18.89
C GLY A 164 -6.81 12.62 18.55
N THR A 165 -6.57 12.33 17.25
CA THR A 165 -5.64 11.28 16.82
C THR A 165 -4.37 11.86 16.22
N GLU A 166 -3.30 11.06 16.21
CA GLU A 166 -2.01 11.41 15.62
C GLU A 166 -2.12 11.59 14.09
N SER A 167 -1.25 12.43 13.55
CA SER A 167 -1.17 12.65 12.12
C SER A 167 -0.39 11.52 11.43
N TRP A 168 -0.65 11.31 10.12
CA TRP A 168 0.17 10.42 9.28
C TRP A 168 1.67 10.79 9.32
N GLU A 169 2.01 12.06 9.54
CA GLU A 169 3.39 12.53 9.62
C GLU A 169 4.11 11.94 10.83
N GLU A 170 3.43 11.83 11.97
CA GLU A 170 3.98 11.22 13.18
C GLU A 170 4.19 9.71 12.99
N THR A 171 3.20 9.01 12.42
CA THR A 171 3.33 7.58 12.06
C THR A 171 4.49 7.34 11.10
N ARG A 172 4.61 8.17 10.06
CA ARG A 172 5.70 8.12 9.09
C ARG A 172 7.07 8.24 9.74
N ASP A 173 7.24 9.19 10.64
CA ASP A 173 8.52 9.47 11.30
C ASP A 173 8.85 8.37 12.33
N LEU A 174 7.85 7.87 13.06
CA LEU A 174 8.01 6.79 14.03
C LEU A 174 8.49 5.47 13.38
N TYR A 175 7.89 5.10 12.27
CA TYR A 175 8.21 3.85 11.57
C TYR A 175 9.19 4.02 10.42
N GLN A 176 9.76 5.23 10.24
CA GLN A 176 10.75 5.54 9.21
C GLN A 176 10.29 5.15 7.79
N VAL A 177 9.02 5.41 7.48
CA VAL A 177 8.46 5.19 6.14
C VAL A 177 8.60 6.44 5.28
N CYS A 178 8.65 6.31 3.96
CA CYS A 178 8.77 7.41 3.00
C CYS A 178 9.95 8.37 3.29
N GLN A 179 11.12 7.82 3.69
CA GLN A 179 12.29 8.64 4.04
C GLN A 179 12.98 9.29 2.83
N TYR A 180 12.74 8.77 1.64
CA TYR A 180 13.34 9.24 0.39
C TYR A 180 12.27 9.67 -0.63
N PRO A 181 11.40 10.63 -0.27
CA PRO A 181 10.36 11.08 -1.17
C PRO A 181 10.98 11.75 -2.41
N MET A 182 10.47 11.41 -3.59
CA MET A 182 10.90 11.98 -4.85
C MET A 182 9.73 12.56 -5.63
N THR A 183 9.96 13.69 -6.27
CA THR A 183 9.02 14.25 -7.23
C THR A 183 8.99 13.44 -8.52
N GLU A 184 8.00 13.70 -9.37
CA GLU A 184 7.84 13.07 -10.68
C GLU A 184 9.07 13.27 -11.59
N ALA A 185 9.80 14.37 -11.44
CA ALA A 185 11.03 14.64 -12.18
C ALA A 185 12.25 13.92 -11.59
N GLN A 186 12.29 13.74 -10.28
CA GLN A 186 13.44 13.15 -9.58
C GLN A 186 13.55 11.65 -9.77
N ILE A 187 12.43 10.91 -9.88
CA ILE A 187 12.49 9.45 -10.02
C ILE A 187 13.20 9.03 -11.31
N PRO A 188 12.80 9.50 -12.52
CA PRO A 188 13.50 9.13 -13.75
C PRO A 188 14.94 9.63 -13.77
N ALA A 189 15.21 10.84 -13.27
CA ALA A 189 16.57 11.36 -13.17
C ALA A 189 17.46 10.50 -12.25
N SER A 190 16.92 10.03 -11.13
CA SER A 190 17.62 9.11 -10.21
C SER A 190 17.91 7.76 -10.89
N MET A 191 16.97 7.22 -11.66
CA MET A 191 17.18 5.99 -12.43
C MET A 191 18.32 6.16 -13.45
N GLU A 192 18.35 7.27 -14.20
CA GLU A 192 19.43 7.58 -15.15
C GLU A 192 20.80 7.72 -14.46
N GLN A 193 20.86 8.46 -13.34
CA GLN A 193 22.08 8.66 -12.57
C GLN A 193 22.68 7.34 -12.04
N ASN A 194 21.82 6.33 -11.84
CA ASN A 194 22.22 5.00 -11.37
C ASN A 194 22.44 3.98 -12.52
N GLY A 195 22.64 4.45 -13.77
CA GLY A 195 23.14 3.65 -14.87
C GLY A 195 22.09 2.89 -15.67
N PHE A 196 20.88 3.39 -15.71
CA PHE A 196 19.87 2.97 -16.67
C PHE A 196 19.81 3.94 -17.85
N ALA A 197 19.63 3.41 -19.04
CA ALA A 197 19.42 4.17 -20.29
C ALA A 197 17.99 4.04 -20.78
N ASP A 198 17.65 4.79 -21.84
CA ASP A 198 16.33 4.78 -22.48
C ASP A 198 15.19 5.00 -21.46
N VAL A 199 15.44 5.85 -20.46
CA VAL A 199 14.48 6.12 -19.42
C VAL A 199 13.28 6.85 -20.00
N SER A 200 12.09 6.33 -19.74
CA SER A 200 10.83 6.90 -20.19
C SER A 200 9.78 6.86 -19.08
N THR A 201 8.82 7.78 -19.13
CA THR A 201 7.74 7.89 -18.18
C THR A 201 6.38 7.75 -18.84
N GLY A 202 5.40 7.30 -18.08
CA GLY A 202 3.99 7.21 -18.49
C GLY A 202 3.09 7.21 -17.27
N TYR A 203 1.78 7.26 -17.51
CA TYR A 203 0.80 7.33 -16.43
C TYR A 203 -0.35 6.37 -16.73
N ALA A 204 -0.76 5.60 -15.72
CA ALA A 204 -2.01 4.88 -15.71
C ALA A 204 -3.01 5.61 -14.82
N VAL A 205 -4.21 5.81 -15.33
CA VAL A 205 -5.34 6.39 -14.59
C VAL A 205 -6.21 5.26 -14.08
N ILE A 206 -6.29 5.14 -12.78
CA ILE A 206 -7.04 4.10 -12.09
C ILE A 206 -8.27 4.76 -11.49
N ASP A 207 -9.38 4.61 -12.18
CA ASP A 207 -10.67 5.16 -11.79
C ASP A 207 -11.48 4.08 -11.09
N LEU A 208 -11.66 4.22 -9.79
CA LEU A 208 -12.41 3.33 -8.92
C LEU A 208 -13.72 4.03 -8.48
N THR A 209 -14.56 4.36 -9.46
CA THR A 209 -15.91 4.90 -9.25
C THR A 209 -16.93 3.76 -9.31
N PRO A 210 -17.52 3.32 -8.19
CA PRO A 210 -18.37 2.12 -8.15
C PRO A 210 -19.62 2.22 -9.06
N ASP A 211 -20.14 3.43 -9.27
CA ASP A 211 -21.35 3.67 -10.06
C ASP A 211 -21.12 3.73 -11.59
N GLU A 212 -19.87 3.55 -12.04
CA GLU A 212 -19.55 3.47 -13.46
C GLU A 212 -20.08 2.18 -14.10
N PRO A 213 -20.90 2.27 -15.17
CA PRO A 213 -21.53 1.07 -15.75
C PRO A 213 -20.56 0.05 -16.35
N ARG A 214 -19.31 0.44 -16.59
CA ARG A 214 -18.28 -0.45 -17.14
C ARG A 214 -17.82 -1.52 -16.17
N PHE A 215 -18.03 -1.33 -14.86
CA PHE A 215 -17.60 -2.28 -13.85
C PHE A 215 -18.67 -3.31 -13.53
N PRO A 216 -18.31 -4.60 -13.43
CA PRO A 216 -19.20 -5.61 -12.89
C PRO A 216 -19.63 -5.28 -11.47
N ALA A 217 -20.83 -5.70 -11.07
CA ALA A 217 -21.36 -5.44 -9.73
C ALA A 217 -20.44 -5.93 -8.61
N GLU A 218 -19.81 -7.09 -8.78
CA GLU A 218 -18.86 -7.64 -7.82
C GLU A 218 -17.64 -6.71 -7.62
N MET A 219 -17.11 -6.14 -8.69
CA MET A 219 -16.00 -5.19 -8.62
C MET A 219 -16.43 -3.88 -7.95
N ALA A 220 -17.61 -3.37 -8.28
CA ALA A 220 -18.14 -2.15 -7.67
C ALA A 220 -18.36 -2.32 -6.16
N GLU A 221 -18.96 -3.44 -5.73
CA GLU A 221 -19.10 -3.74 -4.29
C GLU A 221 -17.74 -3.92 -3.62
N THR A 222 -16.76 -4.52 -4.31
CA THR A 222 -15.39 -4.65 -3.80
C THR A 222 -14.72 -3.29 -3.60
N MET A 223 -14.96 -2.31 -4.49
CA MET A 223 -14.47 -0.94 -4.33
C MET A 223 -15.03 -0.28 -3.05
N ILE A 224 -16.34 -0.42 -2.82
CA ILE A 224 -17.00 0.12 -1.62
C ILE A 224 -16.46 -0.56 -0.36
N GLU A 225 -16.28 -1.87 -0.39
CA GLU A 225 -15.74 -2.63 0.74
C GLU A 225 -14.27 -2.30 1.03
N ALA A 226 -13.46 -2.06 0.01
CA ALA A 226 -12.07 -1.63 0.19
C ALA A 226 -11.98 -0.27 0.90
N GLN A 227 -12.89 0.65 0.59
CA GLN A 227 -12.98 1.93 1.28
C GLN A 227 -13.42 1.74 2.75
N ARG A 228 -14.41 0.86 3.01
CA ARG A 228 -14.83 0.50 4.37
C ARG A 228 -13.65 0.00 5.19
N GLN A 229 -12.92 -0.99 4.67
CA GLN A 229 -11.79 -1.57 5.37
C GLN A 229 -10.69 -0.55 5.68
N THR A 230 -10.40 0.35 4.73
CA THR A 230 -9.44 1.43 4.94
C THR A 230 -9.89 2.37 6.08
N SER A 231 -11.18 2.72 6.14
CA SER A 231 -11.73 3.56 7.20
C SER A 231 -11.66 2.88 8.58
N LEU A 232 -12.03 1.60 8.65
CA LEU A 232 -11.99 0.82 9.90
C LEU A 232 -10.56 0.61 10.39
N GLU A 233 -9.62 0.30 9.50
CA GLU A 233 -8.20 0.16 9.84
C GLU A 233 -7.61 1.46 10.36
N GLY A 234 -7.97 2.60 9.75
CA GLY A 234 -7.56 3.91 10.26
C GLY A 234 -7.97 4.13 11.72
N ILE A 235 -9.20 3.74 12.09
CA ILE A 235 -9.69 3.84 13.47
C ILE A 235 -8.87 2.95 14.43
N VAL A 236 -8.57 1.71 14.01
CA VAL A 236 -7.77 0.77 14.81
C VAL A 236 -6.37 1.31 15.05
N ASN A 237 -5.72 1.80 13.99
CA ASN A 237 -4.35 2.35 14.08
C ASN A 237 -4.30 3.57 14.99
N ALA A 238 -5.27 4.48 14.86
CA ALA A 238 -5.39 5.65 15.72
C ALA A 238 -5.51 5.33 17.22
N CYS A 239 -6.16 4.20 17.57
CA CYS A 239 -6.25 3.74 18.95
C CYS A 239 -4.96 3.13 19.47
N GLN A 240 -4.19 2.44 18.61
CA GLN A 240 -2.92 1.83 19.00
C GLN A 240 -1.84 2.88 19.26
N ASP A 241 -1.83 3.95 18.50
CA ASP A 241 -0.85 5.03 18.60
C ASP A 241 -1.09 5.88 19.88
N ASN A 242 -2.33 6.16 20.23
CA ASN A 242 -2.68 6.84 21.49
C ASN A 242 -2.22 6.06 22.75
N GLY A 243 -2.18 4.74 22.72
CA GLY A 243 -1.68 3.90 23.81
C GLY A 243 -0.16 3.91 23.98
N ARG A 244 0.61 4.39 22.98
CA ARG A 244 2.08 4.37 22.98
C ARG A 244 2.73 5.67 23.48
N GLN A 245 2.08 6.82 23.32
CA GLN A 245 2.64 8.11 23.75
C GLN A 245 2.96 8.17 25.26
N ASP A 246 2.20 7.46 26.08
CA ASP A 246 2.39 7.46 27.53
C ASP A 246 3.57 6.60 28.02
N ASN A 247 4.06 5.66 27.22
CA ASN A 247 5.17 4.78 27.63
C ASN A 247 6.58 5.37 27.35
N GLY A 248 6.67 6.51 26.66
CA GLY A 248 7.94 7.16 26.29
C GLY A 248 8.43 8.24 27.24
N ARG A 249 7.65 8.66 28.25
CA ARG A 249 8.11 9.56 29.30
C ARG A 249 8.60 8.76 30.51
N GLU A 250 9.86 8.32 30.48
CA GLU A 250 10.55 7.90 31.68
C GLU A 250 10.75 9.13 32.57
N ASP A 251 9.91 9.25 33.60
CA ASP A 251 10.06 10.25 34.65
C ASP A 251 11.18 9.79 35.61
N ASN A 252 12.35 10.42 35.47
CA ASN A 252 13.44 10.27 36.41
C ASN A 252 13.16 11.06 37.70
N GLY A 253 12.33 10.54 38.58
CA GLY A 253 12.16 11.19 39.89
C GLY A 253 11.18 10.51 40.84
N ARG A 254 11.71 9.92 41.89
CA ARG A 254 11.16 9.54 43.19
C ARG A 254 9.77 8.88 43.23
N GLN A 255 9.79 7.63 43.63
CA GLN A 255 8.66 6.75 43.86
C GLN A 255 7.88 7.11 45.10
N ASP A 256 6.61 7.51 44.95
CA ASP A 256 5.53 7.39 45.95
C ASP A 256 4.54 6.35 45.41
N LYS A 257 4.36 5.25 46.13
CA LYS A 257 3.52 4.11 45.68
C LYS A 257 2.04 4.46 45.49
N ASP A 258 1.53 5.40 46.28
CA ASP A 258 0.11 5.80 46.24
C ASP A 258 -0.23 6.65 44.99
N VAL A 259 0.79 7.31 44.35
CA VAL A 259 0.64 8.05 43.12
C VAL A 259 0.65 7.13 41.90
N GLN A 260 1.37 6.01 41.97
CA GLN A 260 1.39 5.02 40.89
C GLN A 260 0.06 4.28 40.70
N ASP A 261 -0.64 3.92 41.79
CA ASP A 261 -1.93 3.23 41.70
C ASP A 261 -3.04 4.11 41.10
N SER A 262 -3.05 5.42 41.43
CA SER A 262 -4.01 6.37 40.84
C SER A 262 -3.72 6.63 39.37
N ALA A 263 -2.45 6.79 38.98
CA ALA A 263 -2.05 7.00 37.59
C ALA A 263 -2.34 5.78 36.70
N VAL A 264 -2.18 4.56 37.23
CA VAL A 264 -2.53 3.31 36.51
C VAL A 264 -4.05 3.18 36.36
N GLN A 265 -4.84 3.55 37.37
CA GLN A 265 -6.29 3.53 37.28
C GLN A 265 -6.83 4.61 36.32
N ASP A 266 -6.26 5.83 36.35
CA ASP A 266 -6.63 6.91 35.45
C ASP A 266 -6.28 6.55 33.99
N LYS A 267 -5.13 5.91 33.76
CA LYS A 267 -4.72 5.41 32.45
C LYS A 267 -5.66 4.32 31.93
N ALA A 268 -5.99 3.31 32.76
CA ALA A 268 -6.92 2.25 32.37
C ALA A 268 -8.34 2.77 32.05
N MET A 269 -8.79 3.84 32.74
CA MET A 269 -10.05 4.51 32.42
C MET A 269 -9.98 5.31 31.12
N GLN A 270 -8.85 5.97 30.83
CA GLN A 270 -8.64 6.68 29.58
C GLN A 270 -8.58 5.73 28.39
N ASP A 271 -7.83 4.62 28.52
CA ASP A 271 -7.73 3.57 27.49
C ASP A 271 -9.11 2.94 27.23
N GLY A 272 -9.90 2.67 28.26
CA GLY A 272 -11.27 2.18 28.13
C GLY A 272 -12.20 3.16 27.41
N ALA A 273 -12.10 4.46 27.73
CA ALA A 273 -12.92 5.48 27.08
C ALA A 273 -12.56 5.69 25.59
N VAL A 274 -11.28 5.56 25.22
CA VAL A 274 -10.83 5.62 23.82
C VAL A 274 -11.33 4.41 23.05
N GLN A 275 -11.24 3.22 23.63
CA GLN A 275 -11.75 2.00 23.02
C GLN A 275 -13.26 2.01 22.81
N ASP A 276 -14.03 2.49 23.82
CA ASP A 276 -15.48 2.66 23.69
C ASP A 276 -15.87 3.67 22.61
N LYS A 277 -15.12 4.77 22.49
CA LYS A 277 -15.31 5.76 21.44
C LYS A 277 -15.01 5.19 20.05
N ALA A 278 -13.91 4.47 19.91
CA ALA A 278 -13.53 3.79 18.68
C ALA A 278 -14.60 2.77 18.25
N ALA A 279 -15.08 1.95 19.16
CA ALA A 279 -16.12 0.95 18.87
C ALA A 279 -17.39 1.60 18.31
N ARG A 280 -17.83 2.74 18.88
CA ARG A 280 -18.98 3.50 18.37
C ARG A 280 -18.74 4.06 16.98
N VAL A 281 -17.56 4.65 16.75
CA VAL A 281 -17.20 5.19 15.42
C VAL A 281 -17.13 4.07 14.39
N MET A 282 -16.59 2.89 14.73
CA MET A 282 -16.59 1.73 13.84
C MET A 282 -18.01 1.25 13.49
N GLU A 283 -18.94 1.29 14.44
CA GLU A 283 -20.37 0.98 14.20
C GLU A 283 -20.98 1.96 13.20
N VAL A 284 -20.79 3.27 13.41
CA VAL A 284 -21.24 4.33 12.49
C VAL A 284 -20.67 4.14 11.08
N VAL A 285 -19.37 3.85 10.99
CA VAL A 285 -18.72 3.58 9.69
C VAL A 285 -19.34 2.37 9.02
N ASN A 286 -19.54 1.26 9.72
CA ASN A 286 -20.17 0.07 9.17
C ASN A 286 -21.59 0.35 8.66
N GLU A 287 -22.43 1.03 9.42
CA GLU A 287 -23.80 1.39 9.01
C GLU A 287 -23.81 2.25 7.74
N LYS A 288 -22.90 3.23 7.62
CA LYS A 288 -22.76 4.09 6.44
C LYS A 288 -22.41 3.26 5.19
N TYR A 289 -21.45 2.36 5.30
CA TYR A 289 -21.05 1.52 4.17
C TYR A 289 -22.08 0.45 3.82
N ASP A 290 -22.81 -0.10 4.79
CA ASP A 290 -23.95 -0.98 4.54
C ASP A 290 -25.04 -0.25 3.75
N LYS A 291 -25.35 0.99 4.15
CA LYS A 291 -26.24 1.87 3.41
C LYS A 291 -25.74 2.15 2.00
N ARG A 292 -24.44 2.40 1.81
CA ARG A 292 -23.84 2.65 0.49
C ARG A 292 -24.00 1.44 -0.43
N ILE A 293 -23.72 0.23 0.07
CA ILE A 293 -23.93 -1.02 -0.67
C ILE A 293 -25.43 -1.23 -1.00
N GLN A 294 -26.32 -0.98 -0.04
CA GLN A 294 -27.76 -1.08 -0.27
C GLN A 294 -28.23 -0.12 -1.37
N LEU A 295 -27.80 1.12 -1.35
CA LEU A 295 -28.12 2.12 -2.38
C LEU A 295 -27.60 1.68 -3.75
N TYR A 296 -26.38 1.17 -3.81
CA TYR A 296 -25.80 0.64 -5.04
C TYR A 296 -26.67 -0.49 -5.63
N ARG A 297 -27.04 -1.48 -4.80
CA ARG A 297 -27.90 -2.59 -5.20
C ARG A 297 -29.32 -2.18 -5.65
N GLN A 298 -29.80 -1.05 -5.15
CA GLN A 298 -31.07 -0.43 -5.57
C GLN A 298 -30.93 0.42 -6.84
N GLY A 299 -29.74 0.56 -7.40
CA GLY A 299 -29.48 1.40 -8.56
C GLY A 299 -29.44 2.91 -8.27
N VAL A 300 -29.36 3.28 -6.98
CA VAL A 300 -29.25 4.68 -6.54
C VAL A 300 -27.78 5.09 -6.56
N LYS A 301 -27.40 5.84 -7.58
CA LYS A 301 -26.03 6.31 -7.78
C LYS A 301 -25.64 7.40 -6.80
N GLN A 302 -24.42 7.32 -6.28
CA GLN A 302 -23.84 8.28 -5.35
C GLN A 302 -22.66 9.03 -5.96
N TRP A 303 -22.04 8.46 -7.00
CA TRP A 303 -20.90 9.04 -7.74
C TRP A 303 -19.69 9.38 -6.86
N ASP A 304 -19.49 8.61 -5.76
CA ASP A 304 -18.24 8.63 -5.04
C ASP A 304 -17.12 8.13 -5.96
N THR A 305 -16.02 8.83 -5.93
CA THR A 305 -14.95 8.62 -6.90
C THR A 305 -13.60 8.56 -6.19
N SER A 306 -12.83 7.54 -6.51
CA SER A 306 -11.43 7.44 -6.13
C SER A 306 -10.59 7.21 -7.39
N VAL A 307 -10.16 8.30 -8.02
CA VAL A 307 -9.22 8.24 -9.15
C VAL A 307 -7.82 8.41 -8.62
N SER A 308 -6.94 7.44 -8.87
CA SER A 308 -5.51 7.55 -8.59
C SER A 308 -4.72 7.53 -9.89
N ILE A 309 -3.56 8.20 -9.88
CA ILE A 309 -2.61 8.18 -10.99
C ILE A 309 -1.42 7.33 -10.55
N THR A 310 -1.09 6.31 -11.32
CA THR A 310 0.16 5.56 -11.16
C THR A 310 1.14 6.07 -12.20
N MET A 311 2.21 6.73 -11.73
CA MET A 311 3.35 7.06 -12.57
C MET A 311 4.15 5.80 -12.82
N MET A 312 4.50 5.55 -14.05
CA MET A 312 5.29 4.40 -14.49
C MET A 312 6.60 4.93 -15.08
N ILE A 313 7.71 4.35 -14.66
CA ILE A 313 9.05 4.67 -15.14
C ILE A 313 9.66 3.36 -15.66
N ARG A 314 10.27 3.42 -16.86
CA ARG A 314 10.93 2.32 -17.51
C ARG A 314 12.33 2.74 -17.91
N GLY A 315 13.33 1.95 -17.52
CA GLY A 315 14.72 2.10 -17.95
C GLY A 315 15.31 0.76 -18.39
N VAL A 316 16.42 0.80 -19.10
CA VAL A 316 17.13 -0.37 -19.59
C VAL A 316 18.54 -0.39 -18.98
N LYS A 317 18.96 -1.55 -18.46
CA LYS A 317 20.34 -1.74 -18.00
C LYS A 317 21.30 -1.76 -19.19
N VAL A 318 22.27 -0.85 -19.20
CA VAL A 318 23.40 -0.81 -20.12
C VAL A 318 24.61 -1.57 -19.58
#